data_10cc6562df8765ffe443450d61566de1
#
_entry.id   10cc6562df8765ffe443450d61566de1
#
_cell.length_a   1.000
_cell.length_b   1.000
_cell.length_c   1.000
_cell.angle_alpha   90.00
_cell.angle_beta   90.00
_cell.angle_gamma   90.00
#
_symmetry.space_group_name_H-M   'P 1'
#
loop_
_entity.id
_entity.type
_entity.pdbx_description
1 polymer ?
#
loop_
_entity_poly.entity_id
_entity_poly.type
_entity_poly.pdbx_seq_one_letter_code
_entity_poly.pdbx_strand_id
1 'polypeptide(L)'
;CNAPIKQLYNLGVEIEENSELDLFEAFRKHDGDERIPAKVKEMEAELGAGNHKPEVLPKLAQYELTLLDWIEAHKGYRKYVAIAGKCWPAFQTQFGFVPCYVNSRLTGMGIPVSCEVDIYGCLSEFIGTCVSADAVTLLDINNTVPDDMYEESIKGKFNYTHKDTFMGFHCGNTNSKKLTSCNMKYQMIMARTLPEEVTQGTLEGDILPGDITFYRLQSTADSKLRAYIAQGEVLPVATRSFGGIGIFAIPEMGRFYRH
;
A
#
# COMPACT_ATOMS: atom_id res chain seq x y z
N CYS A 1 12.01 -7.86 -5.14
CA CYS A 1 12.87 -6.72 -5.48
C CYS A 1 14.33 -7.16 -5.44
N ASN A 2 15.07 -6.99 -6.55
CA ASN A 2 16.49 -7.41 -6.64
C ASN A 2 17.46 -6.26 -6.34
N ALA A 3 16.98 -5.19 -5.71
CA ALA A 3 17.84 -4.07 -5.37
C ALA A 3 18.87 -4.47 -4.30
N PRO A 4 20.12 -4.04 -4.41
CA PRO A 4 21.15 -4.38 -3.43
C PRO A 4 20.80 -3.85 -2.05
N ILE A 5 20.49 -4.73 -1.11
CA ILE A 5 20.13 -4.38 0.27
C ILE A 5 21.32 -3.85 1.07
N LYS A 6 22.53 -4.10 0.62
CA LYS A 6 23.76 -3.61 1.26
C LYS A 6 23.75 -2.10 1.53
N GLN A 7 23.12 -1.33 0.65
CA GLN A 7 23.05 0.12 0.80
C GLN A 7 22.17 0.55 1.98
N LEU A 8 21.22 -0.28 2.39
CA LEU A 8 20.35 -0.01 3.53
C LEU A 8 21.11 -0.11 4.84
N TYR A 9 22.02 -1.05 4.98
CA TYR A 9 22.89 -1.15 6.17
C TYR A 9 23.74 0.12 6.37
N ASN A 10 24.17 0.77 5.27
CA ASN A 10 24.91 2.03 5.35
C ASN A 10 24.05 3.19 5.86
N LEU A 11 22.72 3.04 5.81
CA LEU A 11 21.75 4.00 6.36
C LEU A 11 21.32 3.66 7.80
N GLY A 12 21.90 2.64 8.40
CA GLY A 12 21.51 2.14 9.72
C GLY A 12 20.20 1.39 9.73
N VAL A 13 19.73 0.89 8.56
CA VAL A 13 18.57 0.04 8.44
C VAL A 13 19.00 -1.41 8.60
N GLU A 14 18.46 -2.10 9.58
CA GLU A 14 18.63 -3.54 9.75
C GLU A 14 17.47 -4.26 9.07
N ILE A 15 17.78 -5.35 8.39
CA ILE A 15 16.79 -6.19 7.69
C ILE A 15 16.75 -7.53 8.40
N GLU A 16 15.56 -7.93 8.80
CA GLU A 16 15.27 -9.25 9.31
C GLU A 16 14.39 -9.98 8.31
N GLU A 17 14.91 -11.09 7.79
CA GLU A 17 14.17 -11.93 6.85
C GLU A 17 13.40 -12.99 7.63
N ASN A 18 12.10 -13.05 7.38
CA ASN A 18 11.19 -13.99 8.03
C ASN A 18 10.43 -14.83 7.00
N SER A 19 10.05 -16.03 7.40
CA SER A 19 9.25 -16.93 6.59
C SER A 19 7.76 -16.59 6.72
N GLU A 20 7.03 -16.65 5.60
CA GLU A 20 5.56 -16.58 5.62
C GLU A 20 4.93 -17.73 6.43
N LEU A 21 5.63 -18.87 6.58
CA LEU A 21 5.18 -19.99 7.41
C LEU A 21 5.26 -19.65 8.89
N ASP A 22 6.31 -18.95 9.33
CA ASP A 22 6.44 -18.52 10.71
C ASP A 22 5.34 -17.49 11.06
N LEU A 23 5.06 -16.58 10.14
CA LEU A 23 3.95 -15.64 10.29
C LEU A 23 2.59 -16.36 10.33
N PHE A 24 2.40 -17.40 9.53
CA PHE A 24 1.18 -18.20 9.55
C PHE A 24 1.01 -18.95 10.88
N GLU A 25 2.06 -19.52 11.43
CA GLU A 25 2.03 -20.15 12.74
C GLU A 25 1.74 -19.13 13.87
N ALA A 26 2.30 -17.92 13.77
CA ALA A 26 1.94 -16.84 14.69
C ALA A 26 0.47 -16.44 14.55
N PHE A 27 -0.05 -16.36 13.33
CA PHE A 27 -1.47 -16.09 13.08
C PHE A 27 -2.37 -17.15 13.72
N ARG A 28 -2.05 -18.44 13.59
CA ARG A 28 -2.80 -19.52 14.21
C ARG A 28 -2.80 -19.47 15.74
N LYS A 29 -1.73 -18.98 16.37
CA LYS A 29 -1.67 -18.80 17.82
C LYS A 29 -2.62 -17.73 18.36
N HIS A 30 -3.06 -16.81 17.47
CA HIS A 30 -4.08 -15.80 17.79
C HIS A 30 -5.52 -16.28 17.51
N ASP A 31 -5.71 -17.56 17.19
CA ASP A 31 -7.05 -18.09 17.02
C ASP A 31 -7.84 -17.99 18.33
N GLY A 32 -9.01 -17.32 18.27
CA GLY A 32 -9.82 -17.05 19.44
C GLY A 32 -9.28 -15.99 20.40
N ASP A 33 -8.32 -15.15 20.00
CA ASP A 33 -7.80 -14.06 20.82
C ASP A 33 -8.93 -13.12 21.26
N GLU A 34 -9.01 -12.85 22.56
CA GLU A 34 -10.08 -12.05 23.18
C GLU A 34 -10.14 -10.60 22.67
N ARG A 35 -9.08 -10.10 22.06
CA ARG A 35 -9.00 -8.75 21.47
C ARG A 35 -9.70 -8.65 20.11
N ILE A 36 -9.94 -9.77 19.42
CA ILE A 36 -10.54 -9.81 18.07
C ILE A 36 -11.87 -9.06 17.99
N PRO A 37 -12.85 -9.28 18.90
CA PRO A 37 -14.13 -8.58 18.79
C PRO A 37 -14.04 -7.05 18.89
N ALA A 38 -13.12 -6.54 19.70
CA ALA A 38 -12.88 -5.09 19.80
C ALA A 38 -12.26 -4.55 18.52
N LYS A 39 -11.28 -5.27 17.97
CA LYS A 39 -10.63 -4.91 16.69
C LYS A 39 -11.59 -4.94 15.51
N VAL A 40 -12.49 -5.91 15.44
CA VAL A 40 -13.57 -5.95 14.43
C VAL A 40 -14.43 -4.69 14.49
N LYS A 41 -14.83 -4.25 15.68
CA LYS A 41 -15.63 -3.01 15.83
C LYS A 41 -14.88 -1.77 15.35
N GLU A 42 -13.57 -1.68 15.58
CA GLU A 42 -12.74 -0.59 15.04
C GLU A 42 -12.75 -0.60 13.50
N MET A 43 -12.60 -1.77 12.90
CA MET A 43 -12.61 -1.95 11.43
C MET A 43 -13.99 -1.63 10.84
N GLU A 44 -15.07 -2.08 11.48
CA GLU A 44 -16.45 -1.73 11.08
C GLU A 44 -16.69 -0.23 11.10
N ALA A 45 -16.23 0.44 12.16
CA ALA A 45 -16.39 1.89 12.29
C ALA A 45 -15.58 2.66 11.23
N GLU A 46 -14.37 2.18 10.89
CA GLU A 46 -13.54 2.78 9.84
C GLU A 46 -14.14 2.62 8.45
N LEU A 47 -14.60 1.42 8.12
CA LEU A 47 -15.15 1.11 6.80
C LEU A 47 -16.56 1.66 6.60
N GLY A 48 -17.38 1.69 7.64
CA GLY A 48 -18.75 2.18 7.57
C GLY A 48 -19.56 1.50 6.44
N ALA A 49 -20.13 2.31 5.55
CA ALA A 49 -20.90 1.81 4.40
C ALA A 49 -20.06 1.07 3.35
N GLY A 50 -18.73 1.22 3.38
CA GLY A 50 -17.80 0.51 2.50
C GLY A 50 -17.46 -0.91 2.96
N ASN A 51 -18.02 -1.37 4.06
CA ASN A 51 -17.83 -2.75 4.54
C ASN A 51 -18.69 -3.75 3.75
N HIS A 52 -18.24 -4.12 2.56
CA HIS A 52 -18.96 -5.06 1.70
C HIS A 52 -18.65 -6.54 1.97
N LYS A 53 -17.70 -6.83 2.85
CA LYS A 53 -17.25 -8.18 3.21
C LYS A 53 -17.06 -8.33 4.71
N PRO A 54 -18.14 -8.14 5.52
CA PRO A 54 -18.03 -8.19 6.99
C PRO A 54 -17.58 -9.56 7.51
N GLU A 55 -17.82 -10.62 6.78
CA GLU A 55 -17.45 -11.99 7.13
C GLU A 55 -15.95 -12.24 7.22
N VAL A 56 -15.12 -11.42 6.56
CA VAL A 56 -13.66 -11.55 6.62
C VAL A 56 -13.03 -10.76 7.77
N LEU A 57 -13.74 -9.81 8.38
CA LEU A 57 -13.20 -8.94 9.43
C LEU A 57 -12.59 -9.68 10.61
N PRO A 58 -13.16 -10.78 11.14
CA PRO A 58 -12.52 -11.50 12.24
C PRO A 58 -11.12 -12.01 11.89
N LYS A 59 -10.91 -12.52 10.68
CA LYS A 59 -9.60 -12.97 10.20
C LYS A 59 -8.62 -11.79 10.01
N LEU A 60 -9.10 -10.68 9.49
CA LEU A 60 -8.29 -9.48 9.32
C LEU A 60 -7.90 -8.88 10.68
N ALA A 61 -8.80 -8.87 11.64
CA ALA A 61 -8.54 -8.44 13.01
C ALA A 61 -7.50 -9.34 13.69
N GLN A 62 -7.64 -10.65 13.55
CA GLN A 62 -6.66 -11.63 14.05
C GLN A 62 -5.28 -11.36 13.41
N TYR A 63 -5.23 -11.09 12.10
CA TYR A 63 -3.98 -10.81 11.40
C TYR A 63 -3.34 -9.49 11.84
N GLU A 64 -4.12 -8.42 12.04
CA GLU A 64 -3.59 -7.15 12.56
C GLU A 64 -2.99 -7.34 13.95
N LEU A 65 -3.67 -8.04 14.84
CA LEU A 65 -3.15 -8.37 16.18
C LEU A 65 -1.87 -9.21 16.09
N THR A 66 -1.84 -10.18 15.19
CA THR A 66 -0.65 -10.99 14.93
C THR A 66 0.54 -10.13 14.53
N LEU A 67 0.35 -9.20 13.59
CA LEU A 67 1.43 -8.32 13.14
C LEU A 67 1.90 -7.37 14.24
N LEU A 68 0.99 -6.82 15.03
CA LEU A 68 1.35 -5.94 16.14
C LEU A 68 2.19 -6.68 17.18
N ASP A 69 1.78 -7.88 17.59
CA ASP A 69 2.52 -8.70 18.56
C ASP A 69 3.84 -9.21 17.94
N TRP A 70 3.86 -9.55 16.65
CA TRP A 70 5.08 -9.90 15.90
C TRP A 70 6.09 -8.77 15.94
N ILE A 71 5.66 -7.54 15.64
CA ILE A 71 6.51 -6.36 15.69
C ILE A 71 7.11 -6.18 17.08
N GLU A 72 6.30 -6.26 18.13
CA GLU A 72 6.79 -6.12 19.50
C GLU A 72 7.82 -7.21 19.88
N ALA A 73 7.61 -8.44 19.42
CA ALA A 73 8.52 -9.55 19.69
C ALA A 73 9.86 -9.42 18.95
N HIS A 74 9.86 -8.83 17.75
CA HIS A 74 11.03 -8.78 16.85
C HIS A 74 11.79 -7.46 16.87
N LYS A 75 11.15 -6.34 17.26
CA LYS A 75 11.82 -5.03 17.21
C LYS A 75 13.05 -4.91 18.12
N GLY A 76 13.12 -5.69 19.20
CA GLY A 76 14.22 -5.64 20.16
C GLY A 76 14.42 -4.23 20.72
N TYR A 77 15.63 -3.69 20.60
CA TYR A 77 15.98 -2.32 21.04
C TYR A 77 15.63 -1.24 19.99
N ARG A 78 15.18 -1.63 18.82
CA ARG A 78 14.88 -0.71 17.71
C ARG A 78 13.63 0.09 18.02
N LYS A 79 13.65 1.36 17.66
CA LYS A 79 12.54 2.29 17.93
C LYS A 79 11.44 2.18 16.87
N TYR A 80 11.81 1.90 15.63
CA TYR A 80 10.92 1.89 14.49
C TYR A 80 11.00 0.56 13.77
N VAL A 81 9.87 0.15 13.23
CA VAL A 81 9.73 -1.05 12.40
C VAL A 81 8.89 -0.69 11.18
N ALA A 82 9.23 -1.29 10.06
CA ALA A 82 8.45 -1.25 8.85
C ALA A 82 8.48 -2.64 8.21
N ILE A 83 7.47 -3.01 7.45
CA ILE A 83 7.30 -4.36 6.92
C ILE A 83 7.30 -4.32 5.39
N ALA A 84 8.12 -5.14 4.74
CA ALA A 84 8.04 -5.39 3.32
C ALA A 84 7.50 -6.82 3.11
N GLY A 85 6.20 -6.92 2.85
CA GLY A 85 5.48 -8.18 2.80
C GLY A 85 5.21 -8.68 1.39
N LYS A 86 4.78 -9.94 1.28
CA LYS A 86 4.37 -10.59 0.05
C LYS A 86 3.03 -11.28 0.26
N CYS A 87 2.05 -11.01 -0.61
CA CYS A 87 0.73 -11.60 -0.45
C CYS A 87 0.47 -12.83 -1.34
N TRP A 88 1.27 -13.03 -2.39
CA TRP A 88 1.13 -14.16 -3.31
C TRP A 88 2.13 -15.27 -3.01
N PRO A 89 1.74 -16.56 -3.06
CA PRO A 89 0.38 -17.11 -3.03
C PRO A 89 -0.09 -17.48 -1.60
N ALA A 90 0.75 -17.25 -0.59
CA ALA A 90 0.55 -17.80 0.74
C ALA A 90 -0.74 -17.33 1.42
N PHE A 91 -1.09 -16.06 1.28
CA PHE A 91 -2.28 -15.53 1.93
C PHE A 91 -3.55 -16.20 1.43
N GLN A 92 -3.72 -16.37 0.13
CA GLN A 92 -4.89 -17.02 -0.45
C GLN A 92 -4.99 -18.49 -0.08
N THR A 93 -3.85 -19.20 -0.05
CA THR A 93 -3.81 -20.65 0.15
C THR A 93 -3.77 -21.08 1.61
N GLN A 94 -3.18 -20.26 2.49
CA GLN A 94 -2.97 -20.59 3.90
C GLN A 94 -3.89 -19.76 4.82
N PHE A 95 -3.91 -18.43 4.65
CA PHE A 95 -4.70 -17.55 5.50
C PHE A 95 -6.17 -17.44 5.04
N GLY A 96 -6.44 -17.61 3.74
CA GLY A 96 -7.78 -17.56 3.16
C GLY A 96 -8.35 -16.12 3.05
N PHE A 97 -7.49 -15.12 2.88
CA PHE A 97 -7.82 -13.72 2.61
C PHE A 97 -6.63 -13.00 1.97
N VAL A 98 -6.76 -11.71 1.65
CA VAL A 98 -5.64 -10.84 1.26
C VAL A 98 -5.35 -9.80 2.33
N PRO A 99 -4.08 -9.47 2.61
CA PRO A 99 -3.68 -8.63 3.76
C PRO A 99 -3.86 -7.13 3.52
N CYS A 100 -4.32 -6.71 2.35
CA CYS A 100 -4.24 -5.32 1.86
C CYS A 100 -4.84 -4.30 2.84
N TYR A 101 -6.04 -4.56 3.37
CA TYR A 101 -6.69 -3.65 4.31
C TYR A 101 -5.89 -3.50 5.62
N VAL A 102 -5.40 -4.60 6.17
CA VAL A 102 -4.57 -4.56 7.38
C VAL A 102 -3.26 -3.80 7.14
N ASN A 103 -2.60 -4.06 6.02
CA ASN A 103 -1.38 -3.33 5.64
C ASN A 103 -1.65 -1.82 5.53
N SER A 104 -2.76 -1.44 4.88
CA SER A 104 -3.22 -0.05 4.78
C SER A 104 -3.43 0.58 6.17
N ARG A 105 -4.05 -0.14 7.11
CA ARG A 105 -4.28 0.33 8.48
C ARG A 105 -2.97 0.54 9.24
N LEU A 106 -2.04 -0.42 9.20
CA LEU A 106 -0.74 -0.30 9.85
C LEU A 106 0.06 0.89 9.31
N THR A 107 0.08 1.08 8.00
CA THR A 107 0.68 2.28 7.38
C THR A 107 0.02 3.55 7.91
N GLY A 108 -1.30 3.56 8.06
CA GLY A 108 -2.07 4.64 8.67
C GLY A 108 -1.77 4.90 10.14
N MET A 109 -1.23 3.91 10.85
CA MET A 109 -0.75 4.02 12.24
C MET A 109 0.72 4.45 12.34
N GLY A 110 1.39 4.69 11.21
CA GLY A 110 2.82 5.03 11.16
C GLY A 110 3.75 3.82 11.16
N ILE A 111 3.24 2.64 10.86
CA ILE A 111 3.98 1.39 10.65
C ILE A 111 3.88 1.05 9.15
N PRO A 112 4.79 1.53 8.30
CA PRO A 112 4.71 1.29 6.87
C PRO A 112 4.74 -0.20 6.52
N VAL A 113 3.84 -0.60 5.64
CA VAL A 113 3.78 -1.98 5.11
C VAL A 113 3.71 -1.94 3.60
N SER A 114 4.84 -2.17 2.93
CA SER A 114 4.90 -2.25 1.47
C SER A 114 4.58 -3.65 0.96
N CYS A 115 3.99 -3.73 -0.22
CA CYS A 115 3.81 -4.98 -0.96
C CYS A 115 5.05 -5.39 -1.76
N GLU A 116 5.00 -6.59 -2.33
CA GLU A 116 5.99 -7.14 -3.29
C GLU A 116 7.41 -7.24 -2.73
N VAL A 117 7.56 -7.30 -1.40
CA VAL A 117 8.86 -7.26 -0.72
C VAL A 117 9.67 -6.03 -1.16
N ASP A 118 8.99 -4.91 -1.40
CA ASP A 118 9.63 -3.66 -1.82
C ASP A 118 10.25 -2.94 -0.63
N ILE A 119 11.46 -3.34 -0.25
CA ILE A 119 12.18 -2.83 0.91
C ILE A 119 12.47 -1.33 0.75
N TYR A 120 12.83 -0.87 -0.46
CA TYR A 120 13.09 0.56 -0.71
C TYR A 120 11.80 1.38 -0.73
N GLY A 121 10.69 0.80 -1.20
CA GLY A 121 9.37 1.40 -1.06
C GLY A 121 8.99 1.56 0.39
N CYS A 122 9.18 0.52 1.19
CA CYS A 122 8.94 0.52 2.63
C CYS A 122 9.75 1.60 3.34
N LEU A 123 11.06 1.72 3.03
CA LEU A 123 11.90 2.79 3.57
C LEU A 123 11.44 4.17 3.09
N SER A 124 11.00 4.30 1.85
CA SER A 124 10.44 5.55 1.34
C SER A 124 9.18 5.95 2.10
N GLU A 125 8.25 5.02 2.31
CA GLU A 125 7.06 5.28 3.14
C GLU A 125 7.42 5.71 4.57
N PHE A 126 8.41 5.06 5.18
CA PHE A 126 8.89 5.43 6.51
C PHE A 126 9.45 6.86 6.55
N ILE A 127 10.33 7.21 5.60
CA ILE A 127 10.90 8.56 5.50
C ILE A 127 9.77 9.58 5.29
N GLY A 128 8.85 9.32 4.38
CA GLY A 128 7.73 10.21 4.11
C GLY A 128 6.82 10.42 5.31
N THR A 129 6.50 9.35 6.03
CA THR A 129 5.72 9.43 7.27
C THR A 129 6.43 10.30 8.32
N CYS A 130 7.74 10.15 8.46
CA CYS A 130 8.52 10.98 9.40
C CYS A 130 8.56 12.46 8.99
N VAL A 131 8.69 12.75 7.69
CA VAL A 131 8.81 14.13 7.18
C VAL A 131 7.46 14.84 7.18
N SER A 132 6.39 14.17 6.77
CA SER A 132 5.06 14.76 6.71
C SER A 132 4.34 14.77 8.06
N ALA A 133 4.77 13.97 9.02
CA ALA A 133 4.05 13.65 10.25
C ALA A 133 2.62 13.13 9.97
N ASP A 134 2.42 12.52 8.81
CA ASP A 134 1.15 11.97 8.34
C ASP A 134 1.40 10.66 7.58
N ALA A 135 0.34 9.89 7.39
CA ALA A 135 0.41 8.68 6.60
C ALA A 135 0.66 9.01 5.12
N VAL A 136 1.52 8.24 4.50
CA VAL A 136 1.80 8.28 3.05
C VAL A 136 1.28 7.01 2.39
N THR A 137 1.34 6.92 1.07
CA THR A 137 0.97 5.70 0.35
C THR A 137 1.98 5.39 -0.73
N LEU A 138 2.30 4.11 -0.88
CA LEU A 138 3.12 3.60 -1.96
C LEU A 138 2.21 3.18 -3.12
N LEU A 139 2.54 3.62 -4.32
CA LEU A 139 1.76 3.36 -5.52
C LEU A 139 2.68 2.93 -6.67
N ASP A 140 2.13 2.11 -7.55
CA ASP A 140 2.71 1.85 -8.85
C ASP A 140 2.41 3.01 -9.81
N ILE A 141 3.35 3.33 -10.67
CA ILE A 141 3.10 4.20 -11.82
C ILE A 141 2.52 3.32 -12.92
N ASN A 142 1.22 3.39 -13.08
CA ASN A 142 0.51 2.57 -14.07
C ASN A 142 0.28 3.37 -15.36
N ASN A 143 1.33 3.54 -16.13
CA ASN A 143 1.31 4.19 -17.45
C ASN A 143 0.66 5.59 -17.51
N THR A 144 0.53 6.11 -18.72
CA THR A 144 -0.21 7.34 -19.01
C THR A 144 -1.71 7.13 -18.79
N VAL A 145 -2.40 8.21 -18.51
CA VAL A 145 -3.88 8.23 -18.54
C VAL A 145 -4.37 7.82 -19.92
N PRO A 146 -5.41 6.97 -20.07
CA PRO A 146 -6.01 6.65 -21.35
C PRO A 146 -6.42 7.91 -22.15
N ASP A 147 -6.22 7.87 -23.46
CA ASP A 147 -6.45 9.03 -24.34
C ASP A 147 -7.87 9.60 -24.22
N ASP A 148 -8.88 8.72 -24.18
CA ASP A 148 -10.28 9.12 -24.02
C ASP A 148 -10.54 9.81 -22.68
N MET A 149 -9.99 9.29 -21.61
CA MET A 149 -10.10 9.90 -20.27
C MET A 149 -9.38 11.25 -20.22
N TYR A 150 -8.20 11.36 -20.82
CA TYR A 150 -7.48 12.63 -20.88
C TYR A 150 -8.28 13.68 -21.65
N GLU A 151 -8.77 13.36 -22.85
CA GLU A 151 -9.55 14.28 -23.69
C GLU A 151 -10.85 14.73 -23.00
N GLU A 152 -11.56 13.81 -22.37
CA GLU A 152 -12.84 14.10 -21.71
C GLU A 152 -12.70 14.85 -20.38
N SER A 153 -11.68 14.52 -19.59
CA SER A 153 -11.68 14.90 -18.17
C SER A 153 -10.54 15.82 -17.76
N ILE A 154 -9.48 15.95 -18.56
CA ILE A 154 -8.28 16.70 -18.17
C ILE A 154 -8.01 17.83 -19.15
N LYS A 155 -7.98 17.56 -20.44
CA LYS A 155 -7.65 18.54 -21.49
C LYS A 155 -8.56 19.77 -21.43
N GLY A 156 -7.95 20.94 -21.34
CA GLY A 156 -8.66 22.22 -21.27
C GLY A 156 -9.34 22.52 -19.93
N LYS A 157 -9.32 21.58 -18.98
CA LYS A 157 -9.81 21.77 -17.62
C LYS A 157 -8.67 21.99 -16.61
N PHE A 158 -7.51 21.40 -16.88
CA PHE A 158 -6.29 21.53 -16.08
C PHE A 158 -5.13 21.94 -16.99
N ASN A 159 -4.12 22.58 -16.41
CA ASN A 159 -2.96 23.08 -17.17
C ASN A 159 -1.85 22.03 -17.26
N TYR A 160 -2.19 20.82 -17.70
CA TYR A 160 -1.28 19.71 -17.87
C TYR A 160 -1.41 19.09 -19.25
N THR A 161 -0.28 18.73 -19.83
CA THR A 161 -0.26 17.90 -21.03
C THR A 161 -0.48 16.43 -20.68
N HIS A 162 -0.85 15.62 -21.66
CA HIS A 162 -1.00 14.17 -21.44
C HIS A 162 0.28 13.51 -20.87
N LYS A 163 1.46 14.03 -21.25
CA LYS A 163 2.77 13.52 -20.77
C LYS A 163 3.08 13.89 -19.33
N ASP A 164 2.39 14.86 -18.78
CA ASP A 164 2.54 15.25 -17.37
C ASP A 164 1.67 14.39 -16.45
N THR A 165 0.74 13.62 -17.01
CA THR A 165 -0.25 12.84 -16.25
C THR A 165 0.01 11.35 -16.31
N PHE A 166 -0.32 10.68 -15.22
CA PHE A 166 -0.27 9.22 -15.10
C PHE A 166 -1.31 8.72 -14.11
N MET A 167 -1.58 7.43 -14.15
CA MET A 167 -2.40 6.77 -13.13
C MET A 167 -1.48 6.19 -12.05
N GLY A 168 -1.59 6.71 -10.82
CA GLY A 168 -1.01 6.09 -9.65
C GLY A 168 -1.96 5.07 -9.08
N PHE A 169 -1.50 3.85 -8.87
CA PHE A 169 -2.37 2.71 -8.59
C PHE A 169 -1.73 1.76 -7.58
N HIS A 170 -2.55 1.20 -6.71
CA HIS A 170 -2.21 -0.03 -5.98
C HIS A 170 -3.43 -0.95 -5.92
N CYS A 171 -3.22 -2.24 -6.10
CA CYS A 171 -4.32 -3.20 -6.24
C CYS A 171 -5.17 -3.40 -4.96
N GLY A 172 -4.83 -2.80 -3.84
CA GLY A 172 -5.62 -2.86 -2.62
C GLY A 172 -4.94 -2.39 -1.34
N ASN A 173 -3.66 -1.99 -1.41
CA ASN A 173 -2.86 -1.61 -0.24
C ASN A 173 -2.73 -0.08 -0.06
N THR A 174 -3.49 0.71 -0.80
CA THR A 174 -3.49 2.17 -0.65
C THR A 174 -3.99 2.52 0.75
N ASN A 175 -3.29 3.45 1.40
CA ASN A 175 -3.65 3.89 2.74
C ASN A 175 -5.09 4.41 2.79
N SER A 176 -5.91 3.87 3.72
CA SER A 176 -7.32 4.24 3.88
C SER A 176 -7.51 5.74 4.12
N LYS A 177 -6.60 6.40 4.84
CA LYS A 177 -6.62 7.85 5.08
C LYS A 177 -6.38 8.69 3.83
N LYS A 178 -5.94 8.10 2.74
CA LYS A 178 -5.66 8.76 1.46
C LYS A 178 -6.71 8.44 0.40
N LEU A 179 -7.79 7.76 0.76
CA LEU A 179 -8.92 7.47 -0.12
C LEU A 179 -10.11 8.37 0.18
N THR A 180 -10.84 8.75 -0.86
CA THR A 180 -12.12 9.49 -0.73
C THR A 180 -13.22 8.63 -0.13
N SER A 181 -13.15 7.32 -0.37
CA SER A 181 -14.01 6.31 0.21
C SER A 181 -13.24 4.99 0.32
N CYS A 182 -13.50 4.23 1.37
CA CYS A 182 -12.88 2.92 1.57
C CYS A 182 -13.92 1.83 1.33
N ASN A 183 -13.79 1.13 0.21
CA ASN A 183 -14.66 0.02 -0.11
C ASN A 183 -13.88 -1.28 0.00
N MET A 184 -14.14 -2.06 1.04
CA MET A 184 -13.51 -3.36 1.20
C MET A 184 -14.20 -4.40 0.34
N LYS A 185 -13.43 -5.03 -0.52
CA LYS A 185 -13.89 -5.99 -1.52
C LYS A 185 -12.97 -7.20 -1.63
N TYR A 186 -13.09 -7.91 -2.73
CA TYR A 186 -12.16 -8.96 -3.16
C TYR A 186 -11.15 -8.39 -4.15
N GLN A 187 -9.98 -8.97 -4.21
CA GLN A 187 -8.88 -8.55 -5.07
C GLN A 187 -9.11 -9.05 -6.51
N MET A 188 -9.43 -8.13 -7.40
CA MET A 188 -9.89 -8.44 -8.76
C MET A 188 -8.86 -9.16 -9.63
N ILE A 189 -7.57 -8.90 -9.43
CA ILE A 189 -6.51 -9.57 -10.22
C ILE A 189 -6.45 -11.06 -9.84
N MET A 190 -6.51 -11.35 -8.54
CA MET A 190 -6.44 -12.71 -8.01
C MET A 190 -7.71 -13.51 -8.29
N ALA A 191 -8.87 -12.87 -8.21
CA ALA A 191 -10.17 -13.50 -8.45
C ALA A 191 -10.37 -13.98 -9.90
N ARG A 192 -9.43 -13.66 -10.80
CA ARG A 192 -9.41 -14.26 -12.15
C ARG A 192 -9.04 -15.75 -12.14
N THR A 193 -8.32 -16.20 -11.13
CA THR A 193 -7.77 -17.57 -11.04
C THR A 193 -8.04 -18.26 -9.71
N LEU A 194 -8.50 -17.52 -8.70
CA LEU A 194 -8.79 -18.01 -7.37
C LEU A 194 -10.24 -17.71 -6.98
N PRO A 195 -10.84 -18.49 -6.08
CA PRO A 195 -12.18 -18.20 -5.55
C PRO A 195 -12.22 -16.82 -4.86
N GLU A 196 -13.35 -16.13 -4.98
CA GLU A 196 -13.52 -14.80 -4.37
C GLU A 196 -13.32 -14.84 -2.85
N GLU A 197 -13.78 -15.90 -2.19
CA GLU A 197 -13.74 -16.07 -0.74
C GLU A 197 -12.33 -15.99 -0.15
N VAL A 198 -11.30 -16.38 -0.90
CA VAL A 198 -9.90 -16.33 -0.46
C VAL A 198 -9.17 -15.08 -0.94
N THR A 199 -9.86 -14.20 -1.65
CA THR A 199 -9.30 -12.94 -2.18
C THR A 199 -9.91 -11.69 -1.56
N GLN A 200 -10.74 -11.84 -0.52
CA GLN A 200 -11.34 -10.75 0.24
C GLN A 200 -10.32 -10.04 1.13
N GLY A 201 -10.54 -8.76 1.44
CA GLY A 201 -9.68 -7.96 2.32
C GLY A 201 -8.86 -6.88 1.60
N THR A 202 -9.21 -6.54 0.36
CA THR A 202 -8.63 -5.42 -0.38
C THR A 202 -9.43 -4.13 -0.19
N LEU A 203 -8.80 -2.97 -0.42
CA LEU A 203 -9.48 -1.67 -0.45
C LEU A 203 -9.55 -1.12 -1.87
N GLU A 204 -10.68 -0.52 -2.17
CA GLU A 204 -10.89 0.26 -3.39
C GLU A 204 -11.40 1.66 -3.06
N GLY A 205 -10.93 2.64 -3.81
CA GLY A 205 -11.36 4.03 -3.72
C GLY A 205 -10.47 4.95 -4.53
N ASP A 206 -11.01 6.11 -4.91
CA ASP A 206 -10.20 7.15 -5.54
C ASP A 206 -9.31 7.83 -4.49
N ILE A 207 -8.06 8.13 -4.86
CA ILE A 207 -7.12 8.83 -3.99
C ILE A 207 -7.58 10.28 -3.83
N LEU A 208 -7.47 10.81 -2.61
CA LEU A 208 -7.84 12.17 -2.26
C LEU A 208 -7.14 13.18 -3.17
N PRO A 209 -7.89 14.07 -3.84
CA PRO A 209 -7.31 15.14 -4.66
C PRO A 209 -6.52 16.14 -3.80
N GLY A 210 -5.50 16.75 -4.39
CA GLY A 210 -4.73 17.81 -3.76
C GLY A 210 -3.24 17.76 -4.10
N ASP A 211 -2.50 18.72 -3.56
CA ASP A 211 -1.06 18.83 -3.75
C ASP A 211 -0.32 17.65 -3.15
N ILE A 212 0.69 17.17 -3.86
CA ILE A 212 1.52 16.06 -3.42
C ILE A 212 3.00 16.35 -3.59
N THR A 213 3.80 15.67 -2.77
CA THR A 213 5.20 15.42 -3.03
C THR A 213 5.38 13.97 -3.47
N PHE A 214 5.80 13.78 -4.69
CA PHE A 214 6.13 12.48 -5.26
C PHE A 214 7.61 12.20 -5.05
N TYR A 215 7.94 11.07 -4.45
CA TYR A 215 9.33 10.75 -4.15
C TYR A 215 9.56 9.24 -4.04
N ARG A 216 10.80 8.83 -4.24
CA ARG A 216 11.25 7.48 -3.96
C ARG A 216 12.75 7.43 -3.74
N LEU A 217 13.18 6.64 -2.78
CA LEU A 217 14.56 6.21 -2.61
C LEU A 217 14.71 4.80 -3.17
N GLN A 218 15.76 4.55 -3.92
CA GLN A 218 16.07 3.21 -4.43
C GLN A 218 17.55 3.02 -4.70
N SER A 219 18.00 1.79 -4.82
CA SER A 219 19.31 1.43 -5.32
C SER A 219 19.25 1.19 -6.83
N THR A 220 20.22 1.71 -7.55
CA THR A 220 20.39 1.50 -8.98
C THR A 220 21.25 0.26 -9.28
N ALA A 221 21.30 -0.18 -10.53
CA ALA A 221 22.07 -1.34 -10.95
C ALA A 221 23.58 -1.21 -10.65
N ASP A 222 24.12 0.00 -10.59
CA ASP A 222 25.50 0.30 -10.18
C ASP A 222 25.68 0.37 -8.65
N SER A 223 24.70 -0.12 -7.91
CA SER A 223 24.69 -0.16 -6.44
C SER A 223 24.80 1.21 -5.75
N LYS A 224 24.29 2.26 -6.40
CA LYS A 224 24.23 3.59 -5.80
C LYS A 224 22.82 3.89 -5.30
N LEU A 225 22.73 4.55 -4.16
CA LEU A 225 21.46 5.11 -3.71
C LEU A 225 21.12 6.33 -4.57
N ARG A 226 19.89 6.36 -5.05
CA ARG A 226 19.29 7.47 -5.77
C ARG A 226 17.95 7.80 -5.15
N ALA A 227 17.63 9.07 -5.17
CA ALA A 227 16.30 9.56 -4.83
C ALA A 227 15.81 10.44 -5.95
N TYR A 228 14.53 10.35 -6.23
CA TYR A 228 13.83 11.36 -7.00
C TYR A 228 12.75 11.99 -6.14
N ILE A 229 12.49 13.25 -6.41
CA ILE A 229 11.46 14.02 -5.73
C ILE A 229 10.88 15.01 -6.73
N ALA A 230 9.57 15.16 -6.75
CA ALA A 230 8.86 16.12 -7.57
C ALA A 230 7.62 16.62 -6.85
N GLN A 231 7.15 17.80 -7.23
CA GLN A 231 5.88 18.36 -6.80
C GLN A 231 4.84 18.14 -7.88
N GLY A 232 3.62 17.88 -7.45
CA GLY A 232 2.48 17.67 -8.34
C GLY A 232 1.19 17.68 -7.57
N GLU A 233 0.15 17.19 -8.20
CA GLU A 233 -1.17 17.07 -7.58
C GLU A 233 -1.88 15.78 -8.00
N VAL A 234 -2.83 15.34 -7.18
CA VAL A 234 -3.85 14.37 -7.55
C VAL A 234 -5.04 15.15 -8.08
N LEU A 235 -5.42 14.91 -9.33
CA LEU A 235 -6.53 15.60 -9.95
C LEU A 235 -7.89 15.05 -9.45
N PRO A 236 -8.91 15.90 -9.27
CA PRO A 236 -10.25 15.48 -8.89
C PRO A 236 -11.02 14.86 -10.07
N VAL A 237 -10.46 13.82 -10.65
CA VAL A 237 -10.99 13.09 -11.80
C VAL A 237 -11.30 11.67 -11.35
N ALA A 238 -12.57 11.26 -11.49
CA ALA A 238 -12.99 9.90 -11.17
C ALA A 238 -12.30 8.88 -12.09
N THR A 239 -11.75 7.84 -11.49
CA THR A 239 -11.14 6.74 -12.23
C THR A 239 -12.18 5.70 -12.62
N ARG A 240 -11.93 4.96 -13.69
CA ARG A 240 -12.81 3.89 -14.18
C ARG A 240 -12.20 2.51 -13.92
N SER A 241 -11.49 2.37 -12.80
CA SER A 241 -10.73 1.17 -12.48
C SER A 241 -10.96 0.73 -11.02
N PHE A 242 -10.28 -0.33 -10.62
CA PHE A 242 -10.35 -0.91 -9.29
C PHE A 242 -9.09 -0.55 -8.48
N GLY A 243 -9.06 -0.92 -7.20
CA GLY A 243 -7.95 -0.66 -6.27
C GLY A 243 -7.97 0.75 -5.69
N GLY A 244 -6.90 1.13 -5.05
CA GLY A 244 -6.63 2.49 -4.65
C GLY A 244 -5.93 3.22 -5.80
N ILE A 245 -6.62 4.15 -6.44
CA ILE A 245 -6.19 4.72 -7.72
C ILE A 245 -6.48 6.22 -7.80
N GLY A 246 -5.64 6.97 -8.51
CA GLY A 246 -5.85 8.38 -8.79
C GLY A 246 -5.19 8.82 -10.09
N ILE A 247 -5.62 9.95 -10.59
CA ILE A 247 -4.94 10.64 -11.70
C ILE A 247 -3.97 11.64 -11.11
N PHE A 248 -2.71 11.44 -11.40
CA PHE A 248 -1.61 12.29 -10.94
C PHE A 248 -1.11 13.18 -12.06
N ALA A 249 -0.77 14.42 -11.72
CA ALA A 249 -0.16 15.37 -12.61
C ALA A 249 1.15 15.89 -12.02
N ILE A 250 2.25 15.63 -12.71
CA ILE A 250 3.60 16.08 -12.34
C ILE A 250 4.24 16.70 -13.57
N PRO A 251 4.46 18.03 -13.63
CA PRO A 251 4.98 18.73 -14.82
C PRO A 251 6.30 18.18 -15.34
N GLU A 252 7.05 17.46 -14.52
CA GLU A 252 8.36 16.90 -14.87
C GLU A 252 8.32 15.41 -15.23
N MET A 253 7.13 14.79 -15.25
CA MET A 253 6.99 13.36 -15.47
C MET A 253 7.59 12.90 -16.79
N GLY A 254 7.50 13.71 -17.82
CA GLY A 254 8.14 13.45 -19.11
C GLY A 254 9.68 13.39 -19.08
N ARG A 255 10.33 13.95 -18.05
CA ARG A 255 11.77 13.78 -17.81
C ARG A 255 12.04 12.47 -17.11
N PHE A 256 11.21 12.09 -16.15
CA PHE A 256 11.32 10.85 -15.42
C PHE A 256 11.31 9.62 -16.35
N TYR A 257 10.45 9.60 -17.33
CA TYR A 257 10.36 8.48 -18.30
C TYR A 257 11.55 8.38 -19.26
N ARG A 258 12.46 9.37 -19.29
CA ARG A 258 13.65 9.36 -20.18
C ARG A 258 14.93 8.87 -19.47
N HIS A 259 14.85 8.60 -18.22
CA HIS A 259 15.98 8.19 -17.36
C HIS A 259 15.70 6.85 -16.65
#